data_dbc468efe3f4e6af2263b5d4f1d6bdcc
#
_entry.id   dbc468efe3f4e6af2263b5d4f1d6bdcc
#
_cell.length_a   1.000
_cell.length_b   1.000
_cell.length_c   1.000
_cell.angle_alpha   90.00
_cell.angle_beta   90.00
_cell.angle_gamma   90.00
#
_symmetry.space_group_name_H-M   'P 1'
#
loop_
_entity.id
_entity.type
_entity.pdbx_description
1 polymer ?
#
loop_
_entity_poly.entity_id
_entity_poly.type
_entity_poly.pdbx_seq_one_letter_code
_entity_poly.pdbx_strand_id
1 'polypeptide(L)'
;MTEPRSPVPLGESQIEAGASPPPKFTTFASLANRNYLWYWIGQIAAFTGLHMGLVARGWLVWTMTRSELAIGIVSFAFGLPMFLFSVFGGAIVDRMAKRNLLISTQAFQAFIAFCIATLIATEKIEFWHLVAAAVCGGFIFVVNGPARQAIIPELVNKEQLLNAIALNSSGMNLTRVAGPALAGALLSIIGIGGAYYVVAGFYAAAVAALCMIAPSGTAEKQFTLREVAHGVRGGAFVQAILADLAEGFRYMRQSPLILSLLAMALIPLTFGLPYMMLLPVFADEVFHVGELGFGILMAMGGVGALAASLSIASLGDFKRKGLLLILLALVFGLALALFSMCNSFVLSLAILAIVGAGGAGYMAVNTTLLQSNVPMRLMGRV
;
A
#
# COMPACT_ATOMS: atom_id res chain seq x y z
N MET A 1 -6.88 10.78 -77.05
CA MET A 1 -6.71 12.10 -76.36
C MET A 1 -7.72 12.13 -75.28
N THR A 2 -7.29 11.81 -74.05
CA THR A 2 -8.10 11.89 -72.85
C THR A 2 -7.40 12.86 -71.90
N GLU A 3 -8.08 13.99 -71.62
CA GLU A 3 -7.58 15.03 -70.73
C GLU A 3 -7.42 14.53 -69.28
N PRO A 4 -6.38 14.95 -68.54
CA PRO A 4 -6.24 14.65 -67.11
C PRO A 4 -7.16 15.56 -66.28
N ARG A 5 -8.00 14.95 -65.45
CA ARG A 5 -8.80 15.64 -64.45
C ARG A 5 -7.90 16.25 -63.36
N SER A 6 -8.03 17.53 -63.13
CA SER A 6 -7.40 18.30 -62.05
C SER A 6 -7.86 17.77 -60.65
N PRO A 7 -6.99 17.72 -59.63
CA PRO A 7 -7.37 17.35 -58.30
C PRO A 7 -8.24 18.45 -57.65
N VAL A 8 -9.34 18.03 -57.04
CA VAL A 8 -10.23 18.88 -56.24
C VAL A 8 -9.49 19.25 -54.95
N PRO A 9 -9.39 20.53 -54.57
CA PRO A 9 -8.80 20.93 -53.30
C PRO A 9 -9.70 20.47 -52.15
N LEU A 10 -9.18 19.63 -51.27
CA LEU A 10 -9.83 19.30 -50.00
C LEU A 10 -9.89 20.56 -49.11
N GLY A 11 -11.09 21.00 -48.83
CA GLY A 11 -11.33 22.22 -48.08
C GLY A 11 -10.80 22.11 -46.65
N GLU A 12 -9.95 23.06 -46.29
CA GLU A 12 -9.37 23.25 -44.96
C GLU A 12 -10.40 23.55 -43.84
N SER A 13 -11.70 23.51 -44.14
CA SER A 13 -12.78 23.88 -43.19
C SER A 13 -13.39 22.75 -42.37
N GLN A 14 -12.85 21.52 -42.45
CA GLN A 14 -13.39 20.38 -41.67
C GLN A 14 -12.47 19.85 -40.53
N ILE A 15 -11.33 20.50 -40.28
CA ILE A 15 -10.39 20.04 -39.22
C ILE A 15 -10.65 20.75 -37.86
N GLU A 16 -11.46 21.83 -37.82
CA GLU A 16 -11.67 22.58 -36.56
C GLU A 16 -12.97 22.27 -35.80
N ALA A 17 -13.83 21.38 -36.27
CA ALA A 17 -15.09 21.08 -35.61
C ALA A 17 -15.05 19.76 -34.82
N GLY A 18 -14.27 19.69 -33.76
CA GLY A 18 -14.24 18.47 -32.91
C GLY A 18 -13.32 18.48 -31.69
N ALA A 19 -12.61 19.53 -31.43
CA ALA A 19 -11.88 19.66 -30.17
C ALA A 19 -12.89 20.01 -29.07
N SER A 20 -13.39 18.98 -28.38
CA SER A 20 -14.08 19.18 -27.09
C SER A 20 -13.16 20.03 -26.20
N PRO A 21 -13.68 21.05 -25.49
CA PRO A 21 -12.88 21.86 -24.58
C PRO A 21 -12.15 20.91 -23.60
N PRO A 22 -10.87 21.19 -23.27
CA PRO A 22 -10.12 20.34 -22.36
C PRO A 22 -10.94 20.15 -21.09
N PRO A 23 -11.02 18.94 -20.54
CA PRO A 23 -11.83 18.65 -19.37
C PRO A 23 -11.41 19.63 -18.27
N LYS A 24 -12.37 20.40 -17.73
CA LYS A 24 -12.12 21.22 -16.55
C LYS A 24 -11.57 20.29 -15.48
N PHE A 25 -10.29 20.39 -15.17
CA PHE A 25 -9.64 19.65 -14.09
C PHE A 25 -10.29 20.05 -12.77
N THR A 26 -11.38 19.39 -12.43
CA THR A 26 -11.94 19.50 -11.08
C THR A 26 -11.21 18.46 -10.25
N THR A 27 -10.40 18.92 -9.30
CA THR A 27 -9.52 18.09 -8.44
C THR A 27 -10.29 16.93 -7.77
N PHE A 28 -11.60 17.07 -7.61
CA PHE A 28 -12.49 16.11 -6.95
C PHE A 28 -13.56 15.53 -7.88
N ALA A 29 -13.36 15.54 -9.18
CA ALA A 29 -14.37 15.08 -10.15
C ALA A 29 -14.82 13.64 -9.94
N SER A 30 -13.92 12.75 -9.54
CA SER A 30 -14.26 11.33 -9.28
C SER A 30 -15.16 11.16 -8.07
N LEU A 31 -15.13 12.06 -7.08
CA LEU A 31 -15.99 11.96 -5.89
C LEU A 31 -17.46 12.29 -6.20
N ALA A 32 -17.77 12.89 -7.35
CA ALA A 32 -19.13 13.05 -7.82
C ALA A 32 -19.80 11.68 -8.15
N ASN A 33 -18.99 10.66 -8.44
CA ASN A 33 -19.49 9.30 -8.57
C ASN A 33 -19.74 8.70 -7.18
N ARG A 34 -21.01 8.42 -6.86
CA ARG A 34 -21.45 7.91 -5.56
C ARG A 34 -20.76 6.60 -5.15
N ASN A 35 -20.55 5.69 -6.09
CA ASN A 35 -19.88 4.42 -5.81
C ASN A 35 -18.39 4.63 -5.49
N TYR A 36 -17.74 5.50 -6.25
CA TYR A 36 -16.34 5.84 -5.98
C TYR A 36 -16.18 6.62 -4.66
N LEU A 37 -17.10 7.51 -4.32
CA LEU A 37 -17.11 8.23 -3.04
C LEU A 37 -17.16 7.26 -1.85
N TRP A 38 -18.09 6.28 -1.86
CA TRP A 38 -18.17 5.27 -0.80
C TRP A 38 -16.92 4.39 -0.75
N TYR A 39 -16.38 4.01 -1.92
CA TYR A 39 -15.10 3.30 -1.97
C TYR A 39 -13.98 4.11 -1.32
N TRP A 40 -13.86 5.39 -1.66
CA TRP A 40 -12.81 6.28 -1.16
C TRP A 40 -12.91 6.51 0.36
N ILE A 41 -14.11 6.73 0.88
CA ILE A 41 -14.36 6.81 2.34
C ILE A 41 -13.95 5.51 3.03
N GLY A 42 -14.39 4.36 2.51
CA GLY A 42 -14.02 3.05 3.05
C GLY A 42 -12.53 2.79 2.99
N GLN A 43 -11.86 3.27 1.95
CA GLN A 43 -10.42 3.17 1.76
C GLN A 43 -9.65 3.98 2.82
N ILE A 44 -10.05 5.24 3.05
CA ILE A 44 -9.47 6.09 4.10
C ILE A 44 -9.65 5.44 5.47
N ALA A 45 -10.87 4.99 5.79
CA ALA A 45 -11.13 4.29 7.04
C ALA A 45 -10.23 3.06 7.20
N ALA A 46 -10.19 2.18 6.21
CA ALA A 46 -9.41 0.95 6.27
C ALA A 46 -7.89 1.20 6.42
N PHE A 47 -7.32 2.18 5.68
CA PHE A 47 -5.91 2.51 5.81
C PHE A 47 -5.58 3.24 7.11
N THR A 48 -6.50 4.06 7.62
CA THR A 48 -6.34 4.63 8.97
C THR A 48 -6.28 3.51 10.01
N GLY A 49 -7.22 2.56 9.97
CA GLY A 49 -7.22 1.37 10.84
C GLY A 49 -5.95 0.54 10.69
N LEU A 50 -5.44 0.35 9.46
CA LEU A 50 -4.19 -0.37 9.20
C LEU A 50 -2.98 0.32 9.86
N HIS A 51 -2.79 1.62 9.63
CA HIS A 51 -1.65 2.35 10.17
C HIS A 51 -1.73 2.49 11.70
N MET A 52 -2.93 2.72 12.25
CA MET A 52 -3.15 2.69 13.69
C MET A 52 -2.85 1.32 14.29
N GLY A 53 -3.33 0.25 13.64
CA GLY A 53 -3.10 -1.13 14.07
C GLY A 53 -1.61 -1.52 14.05
N LEU A 54 -0.82 -1.00 13.11
CA LEU A 54 0.63 -1.20 13.09
C LEU A 54 1.30 -0.58 14.33
N VAL A 55 0.92 0.66 14.69
CA VAL A 55 1.45 1.35 15.87
C VAL A 55 1.01 0.63 17.16
N ALA A 56 -0.28 0.37 17.30
CA ALA A 56 -0.83 -0.30 18.49
C ALA A 56 -0.20 -1.70 18.69
N ARG A 57 -0.01 -2.47 17.61
CA ARG A 57 0.63 -3.79 17.68
C ARG A 57 2.10 -3.70 18.07
N GLY A 58 2.86 -2.80 17.45
CA GLY A 58 4.29 -2.61 17.78
C GLY A 58 4.47 -2.24 19.25
N TRP A 59 3.67 -1.30 19.74
CA TRP A 59 3.68 -0.89 21.14
C TRP A 59 3.26 -2.01 22.10
N LEU A 60 2.18 -2.73 21.79
CA LEU A 60 1.70 -3.85 22.60
C LEU A 60 2.73 -4.98 22.72
N VAL A 61 3.37 -5.38 21.60
CA VAL A 61 4.42 -6.39 21.63
C VAL A 61 5.57 -5.94 22.51
N TRP A 62 6.00 -4.69 22.39
CA TRP A 62 7.08 -4.13 23.19
C TRP A 62 6.75 -4.10 24.69
N THR A 63 5.58 -3.58 25.06
CA THR A 63 5.17 -3.48 26.46
C THR A 63 4.97 -4.83 27.14
N MET A 64 4.52 -5.85 26.40
CA MET A 64 4.32 -7.22 26.91
C MET A 64 5.63 -7.99 27.08
N THR A 65 6.58 -7.83 26.17
CA THR A 65 7.72 -8.75 26.10
C THR A 65 9.07 -8.11 26.40
N ARG A 66 9.18 -6.79 26.27
CA ARG A 66 10.45 -6.03 26.38
C ARG A 66 11.57 -6.67 25.52
N SER A 67 11.21 -7.21 24.36
CA SER A 67 12.12 -7.97 23.51
C SER A 67 12.00 -7.54 22.05
N GLU A 68 13.11 -7.08 21.47
CA GLU A 68 13.22 -6.76 20.04
C GLU A 68 13.00 -8.00 19.17
N LEU A 69 13.43 -9.17 19.66
CA LEU A 69 13.20 -10.45 18.97
C LEU A 69 11.71 -10.75 18.84
N ALA A 70 10.91 -10.46 19.87
CA ALA A 70 9.45 -10.65 19.80
C ALA A 70 8.81 -9.75 18.75
N ILE A 71 9.26 -8.49 18.63
CA ILE A 71 8.83 -7.58 17.56
C ILE A 71 9.20 -8.17 16.21
N GLY A 72 10.42 -8.70 16.08
CA GLY A 72 10.90 -9.38 14.87
C GLY A 72 10.04 -10.60 14.50
N ILE A 73 9.68 -11.46 15.46
CA ILE A 73 8.82 -12.63 15.25
C ILE A 73 7.44 -12.24 14.74
N VAL A 74 6.78 -11.24 15.35
CA VAL A 74 5.45 -10.78 14.92
C VAL A 74 5.51 -10.16 13.51
N SER A 75 6.58 -9.43 13.21
CA SER A 75 6.80 -8.85 11.89
C SER A 75 7.06 -9.90 10.83
N PHE A 76 7.87 -10.91 11.15
CA PHE A 76 8.11 -12.07 10.29
C PHE A 76 6.82 -12.87 10.06
N ALA A 77 6.02 -13.08 11.11
CA ALA A 77 4.73 -13.75 11.02
C ALA A 77 3.74 -13.06 10.08
N PHE A 78 3.78 -11.72 10.00
CA PHE A 78 3.02 -10.96 9.00
C PHE A 78 3.63 -11.07 7.60
N GLY A 79 4.95 -10.98 7.47
CA GLY A 79 5.64 -10.97 6.19
C GLY A 79 5.68 -12.33 5.51
N LEU A 80 5.72 -13.43 6.27
CA LEU A 80 5.84 -14.79 5.73
C LEU A 80 4.69 -15.18 4.81
N PRO A 81 3.39 -15.04 5.18
CA PRO A 81 2.28 -15.28 4.26
C PRO A 81 2.32 -14.36 3.04
N MET A 82 2.66 -13.09 3.24
CA MET A 82 2.79 -12.14 2.15
C MET A 82 3.84 -12.59 1.13
N PHE A 83 5.01 -13.04 1.58
CA PHE A 83 6.07 -13.52 0.70
C PHE A 83 5.66 -14.80 -0.04
N LEU A 84 5.12 -15.80 0.67
CA LEU A 84 4.78 -17.10 0.10
C LEU A 84 3.59 -17.05 -0.85
N PHE A 85 2.61 -16.18 -0.59
CA PHE A 85 1.32 -16.19 -1.30
C PHE A 85 1.09 -14.96 -2.19
N SER A 86 2.02 -13.99 -2.26
CA SER A 86 1.86 -12.77 -3.07
C SER A 86 1.54 -13.05 -4.54
N VAL A 87 2.16 -14.07 -5.12
CA VAL A 87 1.94 -14.48 -6.52
C VAL A 87 0.52 -14.99 -6.75
N PHE A 88 -0.10 -15.61 -5.74
CA PHE A 88 -1.46 -16.13 -5.83
C PHE A 88 -2.52 -15.05 -5.63
N GLY A 89 -2.16 -13.92 -4.99
CA GLY A 89 -3.10 -12.84 -4.67
C GLY A 89 -3.82 -12.29 -5.88
N GLY A 90 -3.10 -11.97 -6.95
CA GLY A 90 -3.67 -11.49 -8.21
C GLY A 90 -4.64 -12.51 -8.83
N ALA A 91 -4.23 -13.77 -8.93
CA ALA A 91 -5.03 -14.83 -9.51
C ALA A 91 -6.35 -15.12 -8.73
N ILE A 92 -6.33 -14.90 -7.42
CA ILE A 92 -7.55 -15.00 -6.58
C ILE A 92 -8.48 -13.83 -6.86
N VAL A 93 -7.93 -12.62 -6.92
CA VAL A 93 -8.69 -11.38 -7.15
C VAL A 93 -9.38 -11.38 -8.52
N ASP A 94 -8.71 -11.87 -9.56
CA ASP A 94 -9.26 -11.94 -10.91
C ASP A 94 -10.50 -12.85 -11.02
N ARG A 95 -10.64 -13.80 -10.08
CA ARG A 95 -11.73 -14.77 -10.07
C ARG A 95 -12.88 -14.43 -9.11
N MET A 96 -12.72 -13.42 -8.27
CA MET A 96 -13.68 -13.05 -7.24
C MET A 96 -14.26 -11.66 -7.49
N ALA A 97 -15.50 -11.44 -7.06
CA ALA A 97 -16.06 -10.09 -7.01
C ALA A 97 -15.26 -9.23 -6.04
N LYS A 98 -14.48 -8.25 -6.57
CA LYS A 98 -13.54 -7.41 -5.83
C LYS A 98 -14.19 -6.73 -4.61
N ARG A 99 -15.44 -6.24 -4.78
CA ARG A 99 -16.23 -5.64 -3.70
C ARG A 99 -16.46 -6.63 -2.55
N ASN A 100 -16.91 -7.85 -2.83
CA ASN A 100 -17.21 -8.85 -1.81
C ASN A 100 -15.92 -9.34 -1.11
N LEU A 101 -14.84 -9.47 -1.86
CA LEU A 101 -13.53 -9.82 -1.31
C LEU A 101 -13.03 -8.73 -0.34
N LEU A 102 -13.17 -7.44 -0.69
CA LEU A 102 -12.82 -6.35 0.19
C LEU A 102 -13.71 -6.30 1.43
N ILE A 103 -15.03 -6.51 1.30
CA ILE A 103 -15.96 -6.57 2.44
C ILE A 103 -15.54 -7.69 3.39
N SER A 104 -15.33 -8.91 2.89
CA SER A 104 -14.99 -10.06 3.74
C SER A 104 -13.63 -9.88 4.44
N THR A 105 -12.63 -9.35 3.74
CA THR A 105 -11.31 -9.12 4.33
C THR A 105 -11.33 -8.00 5.37
N GLN A 106 -12.08 -6.91 5.15
CA GLN A 106 -12.21 -5.84 6.14
C GLN A 106 -13.04 -6.29 7.35
N ALA A 107 -14.12 -7.08 7.15
CA ALA A 107 -14.90 -7.66 8.24
C ALA A 107 -14.03 -8.59 9.11
N PHE A 108 -13.17 -9.39 8.48
CA PHE A 108 -12.26 -10.26 9.21
C PHE A 108 -11.19 -9.47 9.98
N GLN A 109 -10.66 -8.37 9.41
CA GLN A 109 -9.75 -7.45 10.12
C GLN A 109 -10.45 -6.78 11.31
N ALA A 110 -11.71 -6.33 11.14
CA ALA A 110 -12.50 -5.78 12.25
C ALA A 110 -12.67 -6.80 13.37
N PHE A 111 -12.99 -8.05 13.02
CA PHE A 111 -13.13 -9.15 13.98
C PHE A 111 -11.83 -9.42 14.73
N ILE A 112 -10.70 -9.54 14.03
CA ILE A 112 -9.38 -9.73 14.67
C ILE A 112 -9.07 -8.58 15.64
N ALA A 113 -9.25 -7.33 15.20
CA ALA A 113 -8.97 -6.17 16.04
C ALA A 113 -9.87 -6.13 17.27
N PHE A 114 -11.16 -6.48 17.12
CA PHE A 114 -12.11 -6.58 18.21
C PHE A 114 -11.73 -7.70 19.19
N CYS A 115 -11.33 -8.87 18.70
CA CYS A 115 -10.86 -9.97 19.55
C CYS A 115 -9.62 -9.56 20.38
N ILE A 116 -8.63 -8.94 19.73
CA ILE A 116 -7.43 -8.43 20.43
C ILE A 116 -7.83 -7.40 21.49
N ALA A 117 -8.69 -6.44 21.15
CA ALA A 117 -9.18 -5.45 22.10
C ALA A 117 -9.84 -6.09 23.34
N THR A 118 -10.69 -7.10 23.11
CA THR A 118 -11.40 -7.83 24.18
C THR A 118 -10.44 -8.65 25.03
N LEU A 119 -9.45 -9.31 24.40
CA LEU A 119 -8.42 -10.06 25.15
C LEU A 119 -7.57 -9.12 26.02
N ILE A 120 -7.28 -7.91 25.57
CA ILE A 120 -6.58 -6.90 26.37
C ILE A 120 -7.48 -6.44 27.54
N ALA A 121 -8.75 -6.10 27.26
CA ALA A 121 -9.69 -5.64 28.26
C ALA A 121 -10.00 -6.69 29.34
N THR A 122 -9.89 -7.97 29.02
CA THR A 122 -10.08 -9.09 29.97
C THR A 122 -8.76 -9.61 30.56
N GLU A 123 -7.64 -8.93 30.30
CA GLU A 123 -6.28 -9.30 30.75
C GLU A 123 -5.85 -10.72 30.34
N LYS A 124 -6.43 -11.25 29.25
CA LYS A 124 -6.14 -12.60 28.72
C LYS A 124 -5.29 -12.57 27.46
N ILE A 125 -4.74 -11.42 27.11
CA ILE A 125 -3.87 -11.29 25.94
C ILE A 125 -2.55 -12.01 26.19
N GLU A 126 -2.14 -12.84 25.23
CA GLU A 126 -0.86 -13.54 25.24
C GLU A 126 -0.12 -13.28 23.92
N PHE A 127 1.19 -13.46 23.91
CA PHE A 127 2.04 -13.17 22.77
C PHE A 127 1.63 -13.94 21.49
N TRP A 128 1.22 -15.20 21.63
CA TRP A 128 0.81 -16.00 20.47
C TRP A 128 -0.45 -15.47 19.77
N HIS A 129 -1.34 -14.76 20.48
CA HIS A 129 -2.50 -14.11 19.84
C HIS A 129 -2.05 -13.04 18.84
N LEU A 130 -0.97 -12.29 19.17
CA LEU A 130 -0.41 -11.29 18.27
C LEU A 130 0.28 -11.90 17.07
N VAL A 131 0.96 -13.04 17.26
CA VAL A 131 1.54 -13.82 16.17
C VAL A 131 0.45 -14.34 15.23
N ALA A 132 -0.63 -14.94 15.78
CA ALA A 132 -1.75 -15.44 15.00
C ALA A 132 -2.46 -14.30 14.21
N ALA A 133 -2.71 -13.16 14.87
CA ALA A 133 -3.28 -11.97 14.22
C ALA A 133 -2.38 -11.44 13.10
N ALA A 134 -1.05 -11.48 13.29
CA ALA A 134 -0.09 -11.06 12.28
C ALA A 134 -0.12 -11.97 11.05
N VAL A 135 -0.13 -13.30 11.24
CA VAL A 135 -0.26 -14.28 10.15
C VAL A 135 -1.55 -14.03 9.35
N CYS A 136 -2.69 -13.90 10.03
CA CYS A 136 -3.98 -13.59 9.39
C CYS A 136 -3.92 -12.28 8.61
N GLY A 137 -3.31 -11.24 9.20
CA GLY A 137 -3.10 -9.95 8.56
C GLY A 137 -2.26 -10.04 7.28
N GLY A 138 -1.21 -10.88 7.29
CA GLY A 138 -0.37 -11.15 6.12
C GLY A 138 -1.16 -11.78 4.97
N PHE A 139 -2.00 -12.79 5.23
CA PHE A 139 -2.89 -13.38 4.22
C PHE A 139 -3.88 -12.37 3.64
N ILE A 140 -4.49 -11.56 4.51
CA ILE A 140 -5.42 -10.50 4.06
C ILE A 140 -4.71 -9.51 3.15
N PHE A 141 -3.47 -9.11 3.50
CA PHE A 141 -2.71 -8.14 2.72
C PHE A 141 -2.43 -8.61 1.29
N VAL A 142 -2.17 -9.92 1.09
CA VAL A 142 -1.92 -10.54 -0.21
C VAL A 142 -3.06 -10.26 -1.21
N VAL A 143 -4.30 -10.35 -0.77
CA VAL A 143 -5.47 -10.16 -1.66
C VAL A 143 -5.97 -8.72 -1.69
N ASN A 144 -5.78 -7.95 -0.61
CA ASN A 144 -6.28 -6.59 -0.52
C ASN A 144 -5.61 -5.63 -1.52
N GLY A 145 -4.29 -5.72 -1.69
CA GLY A 145 -3.55 -4.84 -2.59
C GLY A 145 -4.08 -4.90 -4.04
N PRO A 146 -4.05 -6.07 -4.69
CA PRO A 146 -4.57 -6.25 -6.04
C PRO A 146 -6.08 -5.93 -6.14
N ALA A 147 -6.90 -6.35 -5.16
CA ALA A 147 -8.34 -6.09 -5.19
C ALA A 147 -8.68 -4.59 -5.19
N ARG A 148 -7.96 -3.80 -4.39
CA ARG A 148 -8.12 -2.34 -4.33
C ARG A 148 -7.72 -1.63 -5.61
N GLN A 149 -6.68 -2.11 -6.30
CA GLN A 149 -6.28 -1.55 -7.59
C GLN A 149 -7.26 -1.95 -8.70
N ALA A 150 -7.74 -3.19 -8.70
CA ALA A 150 -8.61 -3.72 -9.73
C ALA A 150 -10.06 -3.18 -9.64
N ILE A 151 -10.53 -2.72 -8.48
CA ILE A 151 -11.90 -2.19 -8.34
C ILE A 151 -12.05 -0.75 -8.87
N ILE A 152 -11.00 0.07 -8.82
CA ILE A 152 -11.08 1.51 -9.20
C ILE A 152 -11.60 1.69 -10.64
N PRO A 153 -11.07 0.98 -11.66
CA PRO A 153 -11.57 1.10 -13.03
C PRO A 153 -13.03 0.64 -13.22
N GLU A 154 -13.55 -0.18 -12.30
CA GLU A 154 -14.96 -0.63 -12.34
C GLU A 154 -15.93 0.42 -11.77
N LEU A 155 -15.43 1.37 -10.97
CA LEU A 155 -16.24 2.37 -10.28
C LEU A 155 -16.32 3.72 -11.00
N VAL A 156 -15.40 4.02 -11.93
CA VAL A 156 -15.32 5.32 -12.61
C VAL A 156 -15.19 5.16 -14.12
N ASN A 157 -15.60 6.19 -14.87
CA ASN A 157 -15.38 6.24 -16.32
C ASN A 157 -13.90 6.48 -16.66
N LYS A 158 -13.51 6.18 -17.91
CA LYS A 158 -12.12 6.32 -18.38
C LYS A 158 -11.57 7.72 -18.20
N GLU A 159 -12.39 8.76 -18.40
CA GLU A 159 -12.00 10.17 -18.24
C GLU A 159 -11.70 10.53 -16.77
N GLN A 160 -12.33 9.85 -15.81
CA GLN A 160 -12.16 10.09 -14.38
C GLN A 160 -11.10 9.19 -13.75
N LEU A 161 -10.60 8.17 -14.45
CA LEU A 161 -9.73 7.14 -13.91
C LEU A 161 -8.43 7.72 -13.32
N LEU A 162 -7.78 8.63 -14.05
CA LEU A 162 -6.55 9.28 -13.58
C LEU A 162 -6.80 10.09 -12.30
N ASN A 163 -7.91 10.82 -12.23
CA ASN A 163 -8.30 11.59 -11.05
C ASN A 163 -8.61 10.67 -9.86
N ALA A 164 -9.31 9.56 -10.09
CA ALA A 164 -9.60 8.56 -9.07
C ALA A 164 -8.30 7.93 -8.50
N ILE A 165 -7.37 7.55 -9.35
CA ILE A 165 -6.07 7.00 -8.90
C ILE A 165 -5.29 8.04 -8.08
N ALA A 166 -5.27 9.31 -8.52
CA ALA A 166 -4.59 10.38 -7.81
C ALA A 166 -5.21 10.63 -6.43
N LEU A 167 -6.55 10.70 -6.34
CA LEU A 167 -7.26 10.86 -5.06
C LEU A 167 -7.04 9.66 -4.13
N ASN A 168 -7.07 8.44 -4.66
CA ASN A 168 -6.77 7.24 -3.88
C ASN A 168 -5.37 7.29 -3.29
N SER A 169 -4.37 7.65 -4.09
CA SER A 169 -2.98 7.79 -3.64
C SER A 169 -2.81 8.90 -2.60
N SER A 170 -3.50 10.03 -2.78
CA SER A 170 -3.49 11.14 -1.83
C SER A 170 -4.11 10.73 -0.49
N GLY A 171 -5.24 10.01 -0.52
CA GLY A 171 -5.87 9.46 0.67
C GLY A 171 -4.96 8.47 1.41
N MET A 172 -4.31 7.57 0.71
CA MET A 172 -3.34 6.64 1.30
C MET A 172 -2.17 7.35 1.98
N ASN A 173 -1.62 8.39 1.35
CA ASN A 173 -0.53 9.17 1.92
C ASN A 173 -0.98 9.97 3.16
N LEU A 174 -2.20 10.51 3.14
CA LEU A 174 -2.78 11.19 4.30
C LEU A 174 -2.90 10.25 5.50
N THR A 175 -3.42 9.03 5.29
CA THR A 175 -3.58 8.04 6.36
C THR A 175 -2.24 7.53 6.90
N ARG A 176 -1.18 7.54 6.11
CA ARG A 176 0.18 7.20 6.55
C ARG A 176 0.73 8.18 7.58
N VAL A 177 0.29 9.44 7.54
CA VAL A 177 0.65 10.46 8.53
C VAL A 177 -0.35 10.46 9.69
N ALA A 178 -1.64 10.56 9.36
CA ALA A 178 -2.71 10.71 10.34
C ALA A 178 -2.90 9.44 11.20
N GLY A 179 -2.78 8.25 10.61
CA GLY A 179 -2.99 6.98 11.32
C GLY A 179 -2.06 6.80 12.52
N PRO A 180 -0.74 6.88 12.36
CA PRO A 180 0.18 6.77 13.49
C PRO A 180 0.02 7.88 14.54
N ALA A 181 -0.22 9.12 14.12
CA ALA A 181 -0.46 10.23 15.03
C ALA A 181 -1.72 10.00 15.90
N LEU A 182 -2.82 9.57 15.25
CA LEU A 182 -4.05 9.19 15.95
C LEU A 182 -3.83 8.00 16.89
N ALA A 183 -3.07 7.01 16.46
CA ALA A 183 -2.75 5.85 17.30
C ALA A 183 -2.01 6.27 18.55
N GLY A 184 -0.92 7.06 18.43
CA GLY A 184 -0.16 7.53 19.58
C GLY A 184 -1.01 8.33 20.56
N ALA A 185 -1.86 9.24 20.07
CA ALA A 185 -2.78 10.01 20.90
C ALA A 185 -3.81 9.11 21.60
N LEU A 186 -4.41 8.16 20.89
CA LEU A 186 -5.40 7.25 21.48
C LEU A 186 -4.78 6.27 22.48
N LEU A 187 -3.58 5.76 22.19
CA LEU A 187 -2.85 4.92 23.12
C LEU A 187 -2.63 5.62 24.47
N SER A 188 -2.25 6.92 24.44
CA SER A 188 -2.01 7.70 25.65
C SER A 188 -3.29 8.11 26.41
N ILE A 189 -4.46 8.23 25.72
CA ILE A 189 -5.71 8.71 26.33
C ILE A 189 -6.59 7.56 26.82
N ILE A 190 -6.77 6.53 25.98
CA ILE A 190 -7.71 5.41 26.26
C ILE A 190 -7.00 4.05 26.38
N GLY A 191 -5.67 4.05 26.35
CA GLY A 191 -4.85 2.84 26.47
C GLY A 191 -4.91 1.94 25.23
N ILE A 192 -4.15 0.84 25.30
CA ILE A 192 -3.95 -0.07 24.15
C ILE A 192 -5.27 -0.75 23.77
N GLY A 193 -6.05 -1.24 24.72
CA GLY A 193 -7.32 -1.90 24.48
C GLY A 193 -8.33 -0.97 23.79
N GLY A 194 -8.46 0.27 24.30
CA GLY A 194 -9.30 1.30 23.69
C GLY A 194 -8.90 1.63 22.25
N ALA A 195 -7.59 1.78 22.00
CA ALA A 195 -7.07 2.01 20.65
C ALA A 195 -7.42 0.87 19.69
N TYR A 196 -7.36 -0.41 20.12
CA TYR A 196 -7.76 -1.54 19.28
C TYR A 196 -9.28 -1.58 19.00
N TYR A 197 -10.14 -1.15 19.93
CA TYR A 197 -11.58 -0.98 19.65
C TYR A 197 -11.80 0.09 18.57
N VAL A 198 -11.07 1.20 18.60
CA VAL A 198 -11.14 2.23 17.56
C VAL A 198 -10.65 1.69 16.22
N VAL A 199 -9.58 0.90 16.19
CA VAL A 199 -9.11 0.20 14.97
C VAL A 199 -10.19 -0.71 14.41
N ALA A 200 -10.87 -1.50 15.26
CA ALA A 200 -12.00 -2.33 14.84
C ALA A 200 -13.14 -1.48 14.26
N GLY A 201 -13.43 -0.32 14.87
CA GLY A 201 -14.42 0.65 14.40
C GLY A 201 -14.09 1.20 13.01
N PHE A 202 -12.82 1.53 12.73
CA PHE A 202 -12.40 1.96 11.40
C PHE A 202 -12.57 0.87 10.34
N TYR A 203 -12.26 -0.39 10.66
CA TYR A 203 -12.51 -1.50 9.73
C TYR A 203 -14.02 -1.75 9.54
N ALA A 204 -14.83 -1.63 10.60
CA ALA A 204 -16.28 -1.74 10.50
C ALA A 204 -16.87 -0.60 9.64
N ALA A 205 -16.39 0.63 9.80
CA ALA A 205 -16.78 1.77 8.95
C ALA A 205 -16.38 1.53 7.48
N ALA A 206 -15.23 0.91 7.23
CA ALA A 206 -14.83 0.51 5.88
C ALA A 206 -15.78 -0.54 5.28
N VAL A 207 -16.20 -1.53 6.06
CA VAL A 207 -17.22 -2.51 5.65
C VAL A 207 -18.55 -1.81 5.31
N ALA A 208 -19.03 -0.93 6.20
CA ALA A 208 -20.28 -0.20 5.98
C ALA A 208 -20.22 0.63 4.68
N ALA A 209 -19.11 1.35 4.45
CA ALA A 209 -18.92 2.12 3.23
C ALA A 209 -18.88 1.23 1.97
N LEU A 210 -18.19 0.09 2.00
CA LEU A 210 -18.17 -0.86 0.88
C LEU A 210 -19.53 -1.49 0.61
N CYS A 211 -20.35 -1.70 1.63
CA CYS A 211 -21.73 -2.19 1.47
C CYS A 211 -22.64 -1.19 0.75
N MET A 212 -22.35 0.11 0.84
CA MET A 212 -23.10 1.18 0.15
C MET A 212 -22.78 1.27 -1.36
N ILE A 213 -21.76 0.58 -1.84
CA ILE A 213 -21.45 0.50 -3.27
C ILE A 213 -22.48 -0.40 -3.93
N ALA A 214 -23.15 0.10 -4.98
CA ALA A 214 -24.08 -0.71 -5.77
C ALA A 214 -23.32 -1.88 -6.43
N PRO A 215 -23.91 -3.09 -6.47
CA PRO A 215 -23.33 -4.21 -7.20
C PRO A 215 -23.14 -3.81 -8.68
N SER A 216 -21.93 -3.96 -9.20
CA SER A 216 -21.67 -3.74 -10.62
C SER A 216 -22.45 -4.79 -11.42
N GLY A 217 -23.30 -4.35 -12.35
CA GLY A 217 -24.16 -5.23 -13.16
C GLY A 217 -23.40 -6.08 -14.20
N THR A 218 -22.10 -5.96 -14.29
CA THR A 218 -21.22 -6.86 -15.01
C THR A 218 -21.02 -8.11 -14.17
N ALA A 219 -21.97 -9.03 -14.27
CA ALA A 219 -21.82 -10.39 -13.75
C ALA A 219 -20.77 -11.14 -14.59
N GLU A 220 -19.50 -10.78 -14.42
CA GLU A 220 -18.43 -11.70 -14.71
C GLU A 220 -18.65 -12.93 -13.82
N LYS A 221 -18.58 -14.13 -14.41
CA LYS A 221 -18.84 -15.40 -13.75
C LYS A 221 -18.23 -15.40 -12.34
N GLN A 222 -19.07 -15.20 -11.33
CA GLN A 222 -18.66 -15.26 -9.92
C GLN A 222 -18.31 -16.71 -9.62
N PHE A 223 -17.00 -17.01 -9.65
CA PHE A 223 -16.54 -18.28 -9.10
C PHE A 223 -16.73 -18.26 -7.59
N THR A 224 -17.41 -19.28 -7.08
CA THR A 224 -17.50 -19.48 -5.63
C THR A 224 -16.14 -19.88 -5.06
N LEU A 225 -15.88 -19.58 -3.78
CA LEU A 225 -14.64 -20.01 -3.08
C LEU A 225 -14.36 -21.51 -3.27
N ARG A 226 -15.45 -22.31 -3.46
CA ARG A 226 -15.36 -23.75 -3.69
C ARG A 226 -14.82 -24.08 -5.08
N GLU A 227 -15.15 -23.32 -6.11
CA GLU A 227 -14.64 -23.47 -7.47
C GLU A 227 -13.18 -23.01 -7.58
N VAL A 228 -12.82 -21.93 -6.88
CA VAL A 228 -11.42 -21.50 -6.75
C VAL A 228 -10.60 -22.58 -6.07
N ALA A 229 -11.09 -23.18 -4.98
CA ALA A 229 -10.44 -24.28 -4.28
C ALA A 229 -10.30 -25.55 -5.14
N HIS A 230 -11.29 -25.85 -5.99
CA HIS A 230 -11.19 -26.95 -6.96
C HIS A 230 -10.22 -26.66 -8.10
N GLY A 231 -10.15 -25.43 -8.60
CA GLY A 231 -9.19 -25.01 -9.62
C GLY A 231 -7.73 -25.07 -9.10
N VAL A 232 -7.52 -24.74 -7.83
CA VAL A 232 -6.20 -24.88 -7.17
C VAL A 232 -5.79 -26.35 -6.96
N ARG A 233 -6.76 -27.24 -6.75
CA ARG A 233 -6.50 -28.70 -6.66
C ARG A 233 -6.15 -29.35 -8.00
N GLY A 234 -6.51 -28.77 -9.13
CA GLY A 234 -6.06 -29.22 -10.45
C GLY A 234 -4.63 -28.73 -10.70
N GLY A 235 -3.63 -29.62 -10.62
CA GLY A 235 -2.18 -29.28 -10.77
C GLY A 235 -1.80 -28.38 -11.95
N ALA A 236 -2.66 -28.24 -12.96
CA ALA A 236 -2.52 -27.33 -14.08
C ALA A 236 -2.42 -25.84 -13.70
N PHE A 237 -3.13 -25.40 -12.63
CA PHE A 237 -3.06 -24.02 -12.16
C PHE A 237 -1.71 -23.69 -11.52
N VAL A 238 -1.22 -24.58 -10.66
CA VAL A 238 0.10 -24.43 -10.03
C VAL A 238 1.21 -24.50 -11.08
N GLN A 239 1.09 -25.40 -12.06
CA GLN A 239 2.05 -25.50 -13.18
C GLN A 239 2.07 -24.24 -14.03
N ALA A 240 0.92 -23.63 -14.32
CA ALA A 240 0.86 -22.37 -15.06
C ALA A 240 1.56 -21.23 -14.30
N ILE A 241 1.32 -21.11 -12.98
CA ILE A 241 1.99 -20.09 -12.15
C ILE A 241 3.50 -20.35 -12.09
N LEU A 242 3.93 -21.61 -11.91
CA LEU A 242 5.35 -21.95 -11.91
C LEU A 242 6.02 -21.67 -13.25
N ALA A 243 5.32 -21.92 -14.36
CA ALA A 243 5.81 -21.59 -15.69
C ALA A 243 5.96 -20.06 -15.89
N ASP A 244 4.97 -19.28 -15.43
CA ASP A 244 5.01 -17.80 -15.44
C ASP A 244 6.16 -17.25 -14.58
N LEU A 245 6.36 -17.81 -13.41
CA LEU A 245 7.50 -17.47 -12.53
C LEU A 245 8.84 -17.83 -13.18
N ALA A 246 8.94 -19.01 -13.80
CA ALA A 246 10.15 -19.44 -14.49
C ALA A 246 10.48 -18.54 -15.70
N GLU A 247 9.45 -18.06 -16.43
CA GLU A 247 9.62 -17.10 -17.52
C GLU A 247 10.10 -15.75 -17.00
N GLY A 248 9.46 -15.23 -15.93
CA GLY A 248 9.88 -13.99 -15.28
C GLY A 248 11.31 -14.07 -14.75
N PHE A 249 11.67 -15.16 -14.07
CA PHE A 249 13.02 -15.37 -13.54
C PHE A 249 14.08 -15.49 -14.66
N ARG A 250 13.75 -16.17 -15.75
CA ARG A 250 14.62 -16.25 -16.93
C ARG A 250 14.86 -14.87 -17.55
N TYR A 251 13.80 -14.06 -17.67
CA TYR A 251 13.89 -12.71 -18.20
C TYR A 251 14.75 -11.81 -17.30
N MET A 252 14.57 -11.87 -15.97
CA MET A 252 15.38 -11.13 -15.01
C MET A 252 16.86 -11.46 -15.14
N ARG A 253 17.22 -12.75 -15.27
CA ARG A 253 18.62 -13.19 -15.44
C ARG A 253 19.25 -12.73 -16.76
N GLN A 254 18.45 -12.50 -17.79
CA GLN A 254 18.92 -12.05 -19.12
C GLN A 254 19.09 -10.53 -19.19
N SER A 255 18.51 -9.77 -18.24
CA SER A 255 18.60 -8.32 -18.22
C SER A 255 19.38 -7.83 -16.99
N PRO A 256 20.68 -7.49 -17.13
CA PRO A 256 21.49 -6.99 -16.01
C PRO A 256 20.90 -5.75 -15.36
N LEU A 257 20.24 -4.88 -16.13
CA LEU A 257 19.59 -3.69 -15.62
C LEU A 257 18.43 -4.04 -14.66
N ILE A 258 17.56 -4.97 -15.06
CA ILE A 258 16.41 -5.37 -14.24
C ILE A 258 16.92 -6.10 -12.98
N LEU A 259 17.90 -6.98 -13.13
CA LEU A 259 18.51 -7.67 -12.00
C LEU A 259 19.13 -6.69 -10.99
N SER A 260 19.82 -5.65 -11.47
CA SER A 260 20.39 -4.63 -10.60
C SER A 260 19.31 -3.79 -9.89
N LEU A 261 18.22 -3.42 -10.58
CA LEU A 261 17.11 -2.68 -9.98
C LEU A 261 16.39 -3.51 -8.91
N LEU A 262 16.21 -4.81 -9.14
CA LEU A 262 15.63 -5.72 -8.16
C LEU A 262 16.55 -5.94 -6.97
N ALA A 263 17.85 -6.15 -7.20
CA ALA A 263 18.84 -6.25 -6.14
C ALA A 263 18.89 -4.97 -5.29
N MET A 264 18.86 -3.80 -5.94
CA MET A 264 18.77 -2.52 -5.25
C MET A 264 17.47 -2.38 -4.44
N ALA A 265 16.33 -2.91 -4.90
CA ALA A 265 15.07 -2.89 -4.15
C ALA A 265 15.14 -3.73 -2.86
N LEU A 266 15.90 -4.82 -2.85
CA LEU A 266 16.06 -5.67 -1.67
C LEU A 266 16.83 -4.99 -0.52
N ILE A 267 17.77 -4.09 -0.82
CA ILE A 267 18.59 -3.42 0.20
C ILE A 267 17.71 -2.62 1.19
N PRO A 268 16.89 -1.65 0.77
CA PRO A 268 16.06 -0.92 1.73
C PRO A 268 14.92 -1.78 2.30
N LEU A 269 14.48 -2.81 1.61
CA LEU A 269 13.50 -3.74 2.14
C LEU A 269 14.06 -4.54 3.33
N THR A 270 15.31 -5.01 3.21
CA THR A 270 15.95 -5.86 4.22
C THR A 270 16.56 -5.06 5.36
N PHE A 271 17.23 -3.95 5.07
CA PHE A 271 17.99 -3.18 6.06
C PHE A 271 17.28 -1.89 6.46
N GLY A 272 16.44 -1.34 5.58
CA GLY A 272 15.76 -0.07 5.80
C GLY A 272 14.44 -0.20 6.55
N LEU A 273 13.49 -1.00 6.09
CA LEU A 273 12.17 -1.09 6.71
C LEU A 273 12.15 -1.60 8.16
N PRO A 274 13.07 -2.49 8.61
CA PRO A 274 13.08 -2.95 10.00
C PRO A 274 13.20 -1.84 11.04
N TYR A 275 13.75 -0.65 10.73
CA TYR A 275 13.82 0.45 11.70
C TYR A 275 12.44 0.83 12.25
N MET A 276 11.39 0.77 11.41
CA MET A 276 10.02 1.09 11.83
C MET A 276 9.54 0.16 12.96
N MET A 277 10.00 -1.08 12.96
CA MET A 277 9.68 -2.07 13.97
C MET A 277 10.37 -1.81 15.29
N LEU A 278 11.54 -1.14 15.26
CA LEU A 278 12.32 -0.78 16.44
C LEU A 278 11.92 0.58 17.03
N LEU A 279 11.12 1.39 16.35
CA LEU A 279 10.71 2.71 16.87
C LEU A 279 10.04 2.66 18.25
N PRO A 280 9.26 1.63 18.67
CA PRO A 280 8.75 1.54 20.03
C PRO A 280 9.88 1.49 21.08
N VAL A 281 10.97 0.78 20.77
CA VAL A 281 12.15 0.69 21.65
C VAL A 281 12.80 2.06 21.80
N PHE A 282 13.03 2.76 20.69
CA PHE A 282 13.57 4.12 20.72
C PHE A 282 12.69 5.09 21.48
N ALA A 283 11.36 5.02 21.31
CA ALA A 283 10.41 5.90 21.99
C ALA A 283 10.42 5.68 23.51
N ASP A 284 10.54 4.44 23.95
CA ASP A 284 10.48 4.06 25.38
C ASP A 284 11.84 4.15 26.07
N GLU A 285 12.89 3.52 25.51
CA GLU A 285 14.18 3.39 26.18
C GLU A 285 15.18 4.50 25.87
N VAL A 286 15.14 5.08 24.66
CA VAL A 286 16.11 6.10 24.27
C VAL A 286 15.58 7.51 24.53
N PHE A 287 14.36 7.76 24.09
CA PHE A 287 13.77 9.12 24.20
C PHE A 287 12.86 9.30 25.40
N HIS A 288 12.39 8.22 26.03
CA HIS A 288 11.48 8.24 27.19
C HIS A 288 10.20 9.07 26.95
N VAL A 289 9.64 8.99 25.73
CA VAL A 289 8.48 9.81 25.29
C VAL A 289 7.16 9.02 25.24
N GLY A 290 7.16 7.74 25.55
CA GLY A 290 5.98 6.88 25.63
C GLY A 290 5.23 6.74 24.31
N GLU A 291 3.93 6.37 24.42
CA GLU A 291 3.04 6.04 23.30
C GLU A 291 2.83 7.20 22.33
N LEU A 292 2.62 8.39 22.87
CA LEU A 292 2.40 9.60 22.07
C LEU A 292 3.63 9.92 21.22
N GLY A 293 4.81 9.87 21.85
CA GLY A 293 6.08 10.09 21.16
C GLY A 293 6.32 9.05 20.08
N PHE A 294 6.00 7.79 20.31
CA PHE A 294 6.07 6.73 19.31
C PHE A 294 5.17 7.04 18.10
N GLY A 295 3.92 7.43 18.33
CA GLY A 295 2.99 7.82 17.27
C GLY A 295 3.52 9.00 16.43
N ILE A 296 4.13 10.00 17.09
CA ILE A 296 4.72 11.17 16.43
C ILE A 296 5.94 10.76 15.60
N LEU A 297 6.84 9.91 16.12
CA LEU A 297 7.99 9.38 15.37
C LEU A 297 7.55 8.69 14.08
N MET A 298 6.53 7.81 14.16
CA MET A 298 5.96 7.13 12.99
C MET A 298 5.33 8.12 11.99
N ALA A 299 4.58 9.11 12.50
CA ALA A 299 3.93 10.12 11.67
C ALA A 299 4.93 10.98 10.90
N MET A 300 6.09 11.31 11.51
CA MET A 300 7.14 12.11 10.85
C MET A 300 7.75 11.39 9.66
N GLY A 301 7.93 10.06 9.73
CA GLY A 301 8.29 9.26 8.55
C GLY A 301 7.27 9.38 7.42
N GLY A 302 5.98 9.40 7.78
CA GLY A 302 4.88 9.63 6.84
C GLY A 302 4.90 11.02 6.20
N VAL A 303 5.19 12.07 6.98
CA VAL A 303 5.33 13.46 6.48
C VAL A 303 6.45 13.53 5.44
N GLY A 304 7.60 12.93 5.74
CA GLY A 304 8.71 12.87 4.78
C GLY A 304 8.35 12.12 3.51
N ALA A 305 7.68 10.98 3.63
CA ALA A 305 7.22 10.19 2.49
C ALA A 305 6.24 10.97 1.60
N LEU A 306 5.33 11.74 2.21
CA LEU A 306 4.39 12.61 1.48
C LEU A 306 5.14 13.72 0.73
N ALA A 307 6.05 14.41 1.40
CA ALA A 307 6.88 15.46 0.80
C ALA A 307 7.67 14.95 -0.41
N ALA A 308 8.32 13.78 -0.29
CA ALA A 308 9.06 13.15 -1.38
C ALA A 308 8.15 12.77 -2.55
N SER A 309 6.99 12.19 -2.26
CA SER A 309 6.02 11.79 -3.31
C SER A 309 5.56 12.99 -4.13
N LEU A 310 5.26 14.12 -3.49
CA LEU A 310 4.88 15.36 -4.15
C LEU A 310 6.04 15.96 -4.95
N SER A 311 7.26 15.96 -4.38
CA SER A 311 8.46 16.46 -5.05
C SER A 311 8.79 15.65 -6.31
N ILE A 312 8.71 14.31 -6.24
CA ILE A 312 8.97 13.46 -7.40
C ILE A 312 7.90 13.63 -8.47
N ALA A 313 6.63 13.77 -8.06
CA ALA A 313 5.54 14.05 -9.01
C ALA A 313 5.74 15.38 -9.74
N SER A 314 6.30 16.41 -9.09
CA SER A 314 6.60 17.70 -9.69
C SER A 314 7.82 17.70 -10.63
N LEU A 315 8.77 16.75 -10.44
CA LEU A 315 9.96 16.62 -11.29
C LEU A 315 9.66 16.15 -12.72
N GLY A 316 8.46 15.60 -12.97
CA GLY A 316 8.04 15.14 -14.30
C GLY A 316 9.01 14.12 -14.91
N ASP A 317 9.40 14.35 -16.18
CA ASP A 317 10.27 13.40 -16.91
C ASP A 317 11.77 13.69 -16.71
N PHE A 318 12.23 13.56 -15.48
CA PHE A 318 13.65 13.77 -15.13
C PHE A 318 14.56 12.75 -15.81
N LYS A 319 15.52 13.23 -16.63
CA LYS A 319 16.36 12.37 -17.49
C LYS A 319 17.36 11.48 -16.75
N ARG A 320 17.78 11.84 -15.51
CA ARG A 320 18.81 11.12 -14.74
C ARG A 320 18.21 10.31 -13.59
N LYS A 321 17.16 9.53 -13.87
CA LYS A 321 16.44 8.72 -12.85
C LYS A 321 17.36 7.77 -12.07
N GLY A 322 18.37 7.18 -12.72
CA GLY A 322 19.34 6.31 -12.04
C GLY A 322 20.24 7.03 -11.02
N LEU A 323 20.69 8.26 -11.32
CA LEU A 323 21.44 9.07 -10.36
C LEU A 323 20.56 9.46 -9.17
N LEU A 324 19.32 9.85 -9.43
CA LEU A 324 18.35 10.17 -8.38
C LEU A 324 18.10 8.97 -7.45
N LEU A 325 18.00 7.75 -8.01
CA LEU A 325 17.86 6.52 -7.24
C LEU A 325 19.03 6.32 -6.25
N ILE A 326 20.26 6.48 -6.73
CA ILE A 326 21.48 6.34 -5.91
C ILE A 326 21.52 7.42 -4.81
N LEU A 327 21.21 8.67 -5.15
CA LEU A 327 21.19 9.77 -4.18
C LEU A 327 20.14 9.52 -3.09
N LEU A 328 18.94 9.08 -3.45
CA LEU A 328 17.89 8.76 -2.48
C LEU A 328 18.28 7.58 -1.58
N ALA A 329 18.95 6.55 -2.12
CA ALA A 329 19.47 5.44 -1.33
C ALA A 329 20.52 5.91 -0.33
N LEU A 330 21.45 6.77 -0.74
CA LEU A 330 22.47 7.36 0.14
C LEU A 330 21.86 8.22 1.23
N VAL A 331 20.91 9.11 0.87
CA VAL A 331 20.19 9.95 1.84
C VAL A 331 19.46 9.07 2.85
N PHE A 332 18.75 8.03 2.40
CA PHE A 332 18.04 7.10 3.25
C PHE A 332 19.00 6.39 4.24
N GLY A 333 20.10 5.82 3.74
CA GLY A 333 21.07 5.10 4.57
C GLY A 333 21.79 6.00 5.58
N LEU A 334 22.23 7.19 5.14
CA LEU A 334 22.88 8.17 6.01
C LEU A 334 21.92 8.70 7.08
N ALA A 335 20.67 8.97 6.72
CA ALA A 335 19.66 9.42 7.68
C ALA A 335 19.35 8.33 8.72
N LEU A 336 19.28 7.04 8.32
CA LEU A 336 19.14 5.93 9.27
C LEU A 336 20.33 5.81 10.21
N ALA A 337 21.56 5.95 9.69
CA ALA A 337 22.76 5.95 10.52
C ALA A 337 22.78 7.11 11.52
N LEU A 338 22.38 8.31 11.09
CA LEU A 338 22.24 9.47 11.98
C LEU A 338 21.14 9.26 13.03
N PHE A 339 20.01 8.65 12.63
CA PHE A 339 18.92 8.32 13.56
C PHE A 339 19.40 7.36 14.67
N SER A 340 20.18 6.34 14.33
CA SER A 340 20.66 5.36 15.30
C SER A 340 21.61 5.96 16.38
N MET A 341 22.25 7.10 16.08
CA MET A 341 23.14 7.81 17.00
C MET A 341 22.45 8.97 17.72
N CYS A 342 21.17 9.23 17.42
CA CYS A 342 20.45 10.39 17.90
C CYS A 342 19.82 10.11 19.28
N ASN A 343 20.14 10.94 20.29
CA ASN A 343 19.55 10.87 21.62
C ASN A 343 18.54 12.01 21.88
N SER A 344 18.30 12.87 20.90
CA SER A 344 17.35 13.98 21.00
C SER A 344 16.06 13.65 20.26
N PHE A 345 14.93 13.64 20.96
CA PHE A 345 13.61 13.41 20.36
C PHE A 345 13.30 14.40 19.23
N VAL A 346 13.53 15.71 19.45
CA VAL A 346 13.22 16.74 18.46
C VAL A 346 14.06 16.58 17.20
N LEU A 347 15.37 16.28 17.35
CA LEU A 347 16.24 16.05 16.21
C LEU A 347 15.88 14.77 15.48
N SER A 348 15.47 13.72 16.19
CA SER A 348 15.03 12.45 15.61
C SER A 348 13.79 12.62 14.71
N LEU A 349 12.88 13.55 15.04
CA LEU A 349 11.71 13.85 14.19
C LEU A 349 12.14 14.37 12.80
N ALA A 350 13.10 15.31 12.77
CA ALA A 350 13.62 15.84 11.51
C ALA A 350 14.36 14.75 10.70
N ILE A 351 15.16 13.93 11.39
CA ILE A 351 15.88 12.83 10.73
C ILE A 351 14.89 11.79 10.17
N LEU A 352 13.84 11.42 10.92
CA LEU A 352 12.83 10.48 10.45
C LEU A 352 12.02 11.02 9.27
N ALA A 353 11.78 12.33 9.20
CA ALA A 353 11.20 12.93 7.99
C ALA A 353 12.11 12.74 6.77
N ILE A 354 13.43 12.89 6.93
CA ILE A 354 14.40 12.63 5.86
C ILE A 354 14.45 11.13 5.51
N VAL A 355 14.40 10.24 6.50
CA VAL A 355 14.32 8.78 6.29
C VAL A 355 13.06 8.43 5.48
N GLY A 356 11.91 8.98 5.88
CA GLY A 356 10.64 8.76 5.17
C GLY A 356 10.69 9.28 3.73
N ALA A 357 11.27 10.46 3.52
CA ALA A 357 11.45 11.07 2.20
C ALA A 357 12.40 10.23 1.32
N GLY A 358 13.55 9.84 1.85
CA GLY A 358 14.53 9.01 1.15
C GLY A 358 13.95 7.65 0.75
N GLY A 359 13.32 6.95 1.70
CA GLY A 359 12.73 5.63 1.47
C GLY A 359 11.57 5.64 0.46
N ALA A 360 10.59 6.54 0.63
CA ALA A 360 9.45 6.65 -0.28
C ALA A 360 9.87 7.12 -1.67
N GLY A 361 10.78 8.11 -1.74
CA GLY A 361 11.34 8.60 -2.99
C GLY A 361 12.10 7.51 -3.74
N TYR A 362 12.93 6.77 -3.03
CA TYR A 362 13.66 5.64 -3.58
C TYR A 362 12.71 4.60 -4.19
N MET A 363 11.68 4.17 -3.45
CA MET A 363 10.71 3.19 -3.93
C MET A 363 9.95 3.69 -5.16
N ALA A 364 9.54 4.95 -5.19
CA ALA A 364 8.85 5.55 -6.33
C ALA A 364 9.72 5.57 -7.60
N VAL A 365 10.99 6.01 -7.48
CA VAL A 365 11.92 6.04 -8.62
C VAL A 365 12.28 4.64 -9.10
N ASN A 366 12.54 3.70 -8.17
CA ASN A 366 12.85 2.31 -8.50
C ASN A 366 11.70 1.62 -9.23
N THR A 367 10.48 1.78 -8.74
CA THR A 367 9.26 1.26 -9.39
C THR A 367 9.08 1.86 -10.79
N THR A 368 9.29 3.17 -10.93
CA THR A 368 9.22 3.84 -12.24
C THR A 368 10.25 3.29 -13.22
N LEU A 369 11.49 3.07 -12.77
CA LEU A 369 12.55 2.49 -13.60
C LEU A 369 12.23 1.04 -14.00
N LEU A 370 11.72 0.24 -13.09
CA LEU A 370 11.26 -1.13 -13.39
C LEU A 370 10.14 -1.10 -14.43
N GLN A 371 9.08 -0.33 -14.20
CA GLN A 371 7.94 -0.24 -15.11
C GLN A 371 8.30 0.30 -16.49
N SER A 372 9.26 1.20 -16.60
CA SER A 372 9.70 1.74 -17.89
C SER A 372 10.60 0.80 -18.70
N ASN A 373 11.20 -0.21 -18.05
CA ASN A 373 12.15 -1.13 -18.70
C ASN A 373 11.63 -2.58 -18.84
N VAL A 374 10.50 -2.91 -18.23
CA VAL A 374 9.87 -4.23 -18.34
C VAL A 374 8.74 -4.19 -19.38
N PRO A 375 8.71 -5.11 -20.36
CA PRO A 375 7.60 -5.21 -21.31
C PRO A 375 6.27 -5.44 -20.58
N MET A 376 5.18 -4.83 -21.08
CA MET A 376 3.84 -4.92 -20.46
C MET A 376 3.40 -6.36 -20.17
N ARG A 377 3.71 -7.31 -21.07
CA ARG A 377 3.35 -8.74 -20.91
C ARG A 377 4.04 -9.43 -19.72
N LEU A 378 5.16 -8.90 -19.23
CA LEU A 378 5.95 -9.47 -18.13
C LEU A 378 5.83 -8.66 -16.83
N MET A 379 5.13 -7.53 -16.86
CA MET A 379 5.02 -6.60 -15.70
C MET A 379 4.38 -7.23 -14.46
N GLY A 380 3.54 -8.27 -14.62
CA GLY A 380 2.97 -9.04 -13.52
C GLY A 380 3.78 -10.28 -13.10
N ARG A 381 4.92 -10.56 -13.79
CA ARG A 381 5.77 -11.75 -13.57
C ARG A 381 7.17 -11.39 -13.05
N VAL A 382 7.55 -10.12 -13.16
CA VAL A 382 8.75 -9.48 -12.62
C VAL A 382 8.38 -8.62 -11.41
#